data_a3d09f55ba19a278be090a0026f89e9c
#
_entry.id   a3d09f55ba19a278be090a0026f89e9c
#
_cell.length_a   1.000
_cell.length_b   1.000
_cell.length_c   1.000
_cell.angle_alpha   90.00
_cell.angle_beta   90.00
_cell.angle_gamma   90.00
#
_symmetry.space_group_name_H-M   'P 1'
#
loop_
_entity.id
_entity.type
_entity.pdbx_description
1 polymer ?
#
loop_
_entity_poly.entity_id
_entity_poly.type
_entity_poly.pdbx_seq_one_letter_code
_entity_poly.pdbx_strand_id
1 'polypeptide(L)'
;MHRDEKNRDESPHELSPAGTDFNTVFAKELGKHPDDWLEGMKECRLVNYGVSQERLQAMAHELDTLIALLDIPEMGYEVLLAQWEKTAQLLHATRQQSRYARITEQMSEVLIARYGATSWRIRDFLQYAYRAAKKTDFKQARLEIAEMIVASLTTRDGLHQWGDTDKAEVAECLLTLSKQEEALSCVEQAWAYALADADSPRAYRCATLAGDIAMRTGDFPKAAIYFQVVLQELTKRPRANAQAIANLNAKLGEVRV
;
A
#
# COMPACT_ATOMS: atom_id res chain seq x y z
N MET A 1 29.97 33.25 46.47
CA MET A 1 30.02 33.78 45.11
C MET A 1 29.01 33.01 44.26
N HIS A 2 27.87 33.67 44.05
CA HIS A 2 26.80 33.21 43.21
C HIS A 2 27.20 33.15 41.74
N ARG A 3 26.76 32.12 41.04
CA ARG A 3 26.42 32.24 39.62
C ARG A 3 25.28 31.32 39.28
N ASP A 4 24.28 31.98 38.78
CA ASP A 4 22.99 31.51 38.40
C ASP A 4 23.04 30.46 37.26
N GLU A 5 22.35 29.38 37.52
CA GLU A 5 21.68 28.59 36.55
C GLU A 5 20.46 29.32 36.06
N LYS A 6 20.28 29.36 34.74
CA LYS A 6 18.98 29.26 34.05
C LYS A 6 19.18 29.51 32.59
N ASN A 7 19.19 28.46 31.84
CA ASN A 7 18.46 28.43 30.58
C ASN A 7 18.21 26.97 30.23
N ARG A 8 17.09 26.47 30.67
CA ARG A 8 16.49 25.31 30.08
C ARG A 8 15.84 25.77 28.81
N ASP A 9 16.38 25.32 27.69
CA ASP A 9 15.73 25.29 26.40
C ASP A 9 14.42 24.49 26.56
N GLU A 10 13.34 25.22 26.64
CA GLU A 10 12.00 24.67 26.47
C GLU A 10 11.82 24.35 24.99
N SER A 11 12.00 23.10 24.65
CA SER A 11 11.55 22.55 23.39
C SER A 11 10.06 22.84 23.22
N PRO A 12 9.61 23.34 22.07
CA PRO A 12 8.20 23.51 21.79
C PRO A 12 7.55 22.17 21.46
N HIS A 13 7.49 21.26 22.43
CA HIS A 13 6.78 19.99 22.38
C HIS A 13 5.56 20.00 23.28
N GLU A 14 4.82 21.08 23.30
CA GLU A 14 3.52 21.04 23.95
C GLU A 14 2.48 21.73 23.11
N LEU A 15 1.42 20.96 23.00
CA LEU A 15 0.05 21.26 22.63
C LEU A 15 -0.36 20.77 21.23
N SER A 16 -0.38 19.45 21.10
CA SER A 16 -1.50 18.86 20.41
C SER A 16 -2.69 18.87 21.38
N PRO A 17 -3.77 19.60 21.14
CA PRO A 17 -4.97 19.48 21.98
C PRO A 17 -5.44 18.04 21.87
N ALA A 18 -5.60 17.43 23.03
CA ALA A 18 -5.96 16.04 23.19
C ALA A 18 -7.08 15.63 22.23
N GLY A 19 -6.83 14.65 21.40
CA GLY A 19 -7.85 13.73 20.98
C GLY A 19 -8.47 13.91 19.60
N THR A 20 -8.05 14.85 18.75
CA THR A 20 -8.56 14.88 17.37
C THR A 20 -7.39 14.66 16.41
N ASP A 21 -7.22 13.42 16.00
CA ASP A 21 -6.31 13.07 14.93
C ASP A 21 -6.74 13.87 13.67
N PHE A 22 -5.74 14.47 13.02
CA PHE A 22 -5.87 15.18 11.78
C PHE A 22 -6.73 14.42 10.75
N ASN A 23 -6.54 13.12 10.66
CA ASN A 23 -7.30 12.24 9.78
C ASN A 23 -8.79 12.17 10.15
N THR A 24 -9.13 12.25 11.43
CA THR A 24 -10.53 12.24 11.91
C THR A 24 -11.25 13.55 11.56
N VAL A 25 -10.55 14.67 11.60
CA VAL A 25 -11.12 15.97 11.18
C VAL A 25 -11.39 15.97 9.69
N PHE A 26 -10.46 15.46 8.89
CA PHE A 26 -10.64 15.36 7.44
C PHE A 26 -11.68 14.35 7.01
N ALA A 27 -11.81 13.22 7.69
CA ALA A 27 -12.86 12.25 7.41
C ALA A 27 -14.27 12.83 7.56
N LYS A 28 -14.46 13.78 8.50
CA LYS A 28 -15.74 14.51 8.68
C LYS A 28 -16.04 15.51 7.58
N GLU A 29 -15.00 16.05 6.96
CA GLU A 29 -15.12 17.10 5.96
C GLU A 29 -15.22 16.59 4.51
N LEU A 30 -15.11 15.28 4.33
CA LEU A 30 -15.30 14.63 3.03
C LEU A 30 -16.77 14.72 2.61
N GLY A 31 -17.04 15.43 1.54
CA GLY A 31 -18.38 15.72 1.02
C GLY A 31 -18.72 17.21 1.00
N LYS A 32 -17.82 18.04 1.51
CA LYS A 32 -17.95 19.50 1.36
C LYS A 32 -17.27 19.98 0.09
N HIS A 33 -17.74 21.14 -0.39
CA HIS A 33 -17.12 21.81 -1.53
C HIS A 33 -15.61 22.07 -1.30
N PRO A 34 -14.75 22.02 -2.32
CA PRO A 34 -13.31 22.26 -2.18
C PRO A 34 -12.93 23.55 -1.45
N ASP A 35 -13.72 24.61 -1.61
CA ASP A 35 -13.49 25.90 -0.93
C ASP A 35 -13.77 25.81 0.58
N ASP A 36 -14.86 25.16 0.98
CA ASP A 36 -15.18 24.87 2.40
C ASP A 36 -14.08 24.00 3.02
N TRP A 37 -13.49 23.21 2.20
CA TRP A 37 -12.45 22.30 2.52
C TRP A 37 -11.09 22.98 2.72
N LEU A 38 -10.74 23.95 1.88
CA LEU A 38 -9.59 24.83 2.09
C LEU A 38 -9.72 25.66 3.35
N GLU A 39 -10.93 26.12 3.68
CA GLU A 39 -11.23 26.84 4.92
C GLU A 39 -11.02 25.93 6.13
N GLY A 40 -11.59 24.75 6.14
CA GLY A 40 -11.36 23.74 7.18
C GLY A 40 -9.90 23.33 7.34
N MET A 41 -9.12 23.31 6.25
CA MET A 41 -7.68 23.07 6.30
C MET A 41 -6.90 24.18 6.98
N LYS A 42 -7.30 25.44 6.80
CA LYS A 42 -6.72 26.57 7.52
C LYS A 42 -6.96 26.45 9.03
N GLU A 43 -8.17 26.04 9.42
CA GLU A 43 -8.53 25.80 10.80
C GLU A 43 -7.79 24.60 11.43
N CYS A 44 -7.51 23.55 10.63
CA CYS A 44 -6.81 22.35 11.07
C CYS A 44 -5.29 22.48 11.23
N ARG A 45 -4.73 23.68 11.11
CA ARG A 45 -3.29 23.96 11.27
C ARG A 45 -2.35 23.18 10.34
N LEU A 46 -2.81 22.75 9.16
CA LEU A 46 -1.91 22.14 8.15
C LEU A 46 -0.73 23.03 7.80
N VAL A 47 -0.91 24.34 7.87
CA VAL A 47 0.16 25.32 7.70
C VAL A 47 1.29 25.10 8.71
N ASN A 48 0.99 24.60 9.90
CA ASN A 48 2.00 24.30 10.91
C ASN A 48 2.82 23.03 10.62
N TYR A 49 2.39 22.20 9.65
CA TYR A 49 3.15 21.02 9.19
C TYR A 49 4.04 21.33 7.98
N GLY A 50 4.25 22.60 7.66
CA GLY A 50 5.14 23.00 6.58
C GLY A 50 4.59 22.74 5.17
N VAL A 51 3.29 22.49 5.04
CA VAL A 51 2.63 22.37 3.74
C VAL A 51 2.30 23.77 3.24
N SER A 52 2.85 24.18 2.10
CA SER A 52 2.58 25.51 1.54
C SER A 52 1.12 25.62 1.11
N GLN A 53 0.57 26.84 1.19
CA GLN A 53 -0.79 27.14 0.75
C GLN A 53 -0.99 26.79 -0.73
N GLU A 54 0.04 27.00 -1.57
CA GLU A 54 0.02 26.61 -2.98
C GLU A 54 -0.16 25.09 -3.17
N ARG A 55 0.51 24.27 -2.36
CA ARG A 55 0.34 22.82 -2.41
C ARG A 55 -1.06 22.38 -1.99
N LEU A 56 -1.64 23.04 -1.00
CA LEU A 56 -3.01 22.77 -0.56
C LEU A 56 -4.03 23.13 -1.65
N GLN A 57 -3.83 24.27 -2.32
CA GLN A 57 -4.67 24.69 -3.44
C GLN A 57 -4.53 23.74 -4.64
N ALA A 58 -3.31 23.35 -4.99
CA ALA A 58 -3.07 22.36 -6.05
C ALA A 58 -3.76 21.03 -5.75
N MET A 59 -3.67 20.56 -4.51
CA MET A 59 -4.30 19.32 -4.09
C MET A 59 -5.84 19.40 -4.16
N ALA A 60 -6.43 20.50 -3.71
CA ALA A 60 -7.86 20.72 -3.80
C ALA A 60 -8.33 20.73 -5.26
N HIS A 61 -7.61 21.41 -6.13
CA HIS A 61 -7.91 21.46 -7.56
C HIS A 61 -7.82 20.08 -8.23
N GLU A 62 -6.76 19.31 -7.96
CA GLU A 62 -6.61 17.98 -8.54
C GLU A 62 -7.68 17.01 -8.04
N LEU A 63 -8.08 17.14 -6.77
CA LEU A 63 -9.15 16.34 -6.21
C LEU A 63 -10.51 16.68 -6.83
N ASP A 64 -10.81 17.96 -6.97
CA ASP A 64 -12.05 18.45 -7.60
C ASP A 64 -12.12 17.97 -9.06
N THR A 65 -11.01 18.07 -9.77
CA THR A 65 -10.90 17.54 -11.14
C THR A 65 -11.16 16.03 -11.18
N LEU A 66 -10.58 15.26 -10.26
CA LEU A 66 -10.82 13.82 -10.22
C LEU A 66 -12.30 13.50 -9.95
N ILE A 67 -12.92 14.16 -8.98
CA ILE A 67 -14.33 13.97 -8.65
C ILE A 67 -15.19 14.29 -9.87
N ALA A 68 -14.97 15.44 -10.53
CA ALA A 68 -15.70 15.82 -11.73
C ALA A 68 -15.57 14.79 -12.86
N LEU A 69 -14.39 14.22 -13.05
CA LEU A 69 -14.16 13.17 -14.05
C LEU A 69 -14.84 11.85 -13.70
N LEU A 70 -14.94 11.53 -12.41
CA LEU A 70 -15.66 10.33 -11.94
C LEU A 70 -17.15 10.40 -12.27
N ASP A 71 -17.75 11.57 -12.30
CA ASP A 71 -19.14 11.81 -12.61
C ASP A 71 -19.45 11.73 -14.12
N ILE A 72 -18.44 11.72 -15.00
CA ILE A 72 -18.63 11.63 -16.45
C ILE A 72 -18.65 10.16 -16.90
N PRO A 73 -19.79 9.59 -17.30
CA PRO A 73 -19.90 8.16 -17.62
C PRO A 73 -18.96 7.68 -18.73
N GLU A 74 -18.71 8.51 -19.74
CA GLU A 74 -17.89 8.18 -20.91
C GLU A 74 -16.39 8.34 -20.67
N MET A 75 -15.98 8.82 -19.49
CA MET A 75 -14.57 9.05 -19.19
C MET A 75 -13.79 7.73 -19.21
N GLY A 76 -12.76 7.68 -20.03
CA GLY A 76 -11.92 6.50 -20.21
C GLY A 76 -11.06 6.17 -18.97
N TYR A 77 -10.76 4.88 -18.80
CA TYR A 77 -9.95 4.38 -17.70
C TYR A 77 -8.59 5.09 -17.57
N GLU A 78 -7.88 5.27 -18.67
CA GLU A 78 -6.54 5.89 -18.68
C GLU A 78 -6.56 7.35 -18.18
N VAL A 79 -7.61 8.09 -18.50
CA VAL A 79 -7.76 9.49 -18.05
C VAL A 79 -8.04 9.52 -16.55
N LEU A 80 -8.93 8.65 -16.06
CA LEU A 80 -9.23 8.53 -14.64
C LEU A 80 -7.99 8.11 -13.85
N LEU A 81 -7.23 7.14 -14.35
CA LEU A 81 -6.02 6.68 -13.71
C LEU A 81 -4.97 7.79 -13.64
N ALA A 82 -4.73 8.51 -14.74
CA ALA A 82 -3.76 9.61 -14.76
C ALA A 82 -4.15 10.74 -13.80
N GLN A 83 -5.43 11.06 -13.69
CA GLN A 83 -5.90 12.08 -12.75
C GLN A 83 -5.80 11.61 -11.30
N TRP A 84 -6.15 10.34 -11.04
CA TRP A 84 -5.97 9.74 -9.73
C TRP A 84 -4.49 9.74 -9.32
N GLU A 85 -3.56 9.42 -10.22
CA GLU A 85 -2.11 9.47 -9.94
C GLU A 85 -1.64 10.85 -9.49
N LYS A 86 -2.07 11.93 -10.17
CA LYS A 86 -1.73 13.30 -9.78
C LYS A 86 -2.25 13.63 -8.38
N THR A 87 -3.51 13.30 -8.12
CA THR A 87 -4.13 13.50 -6.80
C THR A 87 -3.41 12.69 -5.73
N ALA A 88 -3.10 11.43 -6.01
CA ALA A 88 -2.37 10.55 -5.11
C ALA A 88 -0.98 11.08 -4.76
N GLN A 89 -0.22 11.61 -5.74
CA GLN A 89 1.09 12.22 -5.51
C GLN A 89 1.01 13.40 -4.53
N LEU A 90 0.00 14.26 -4.66
CA LEU A 90 -0.21 15.40 -3.76
C LEU A 90 -0.60 14.93 -2.36
N LEU A 91 -1.47 13.93 -2.26
CA LEU A 91 -1.85 13.33 -0.97
C LEU A 91 -0.65 12.65 -0.28
N HIS A 92 0.24 12.02 -1.03
CA HIS A 92 1.50 11.49 -0.52
C HIS A 92 2.41 12.61 -0.01
N ALA A 93 2.59 13.68 -0.79
CA ALA A 93 3.42 14.81 -0.42
C ALA A 93 2.91 15.56 0.83
N THR A 94 1.61 15.50 1.07
CA THR A 94 0.93 16.11 2.22
C THR A 94 0.61 15.13 3.35
N ARG A 95 1.04 13.86 3.23
CA ARG A 95 0.86 12.77 4.20
C ARG A 95 -0.61 12.46 4.57
N GLN A 96 -1.54 12.64 3.64
CA GLN A 96 -2.97 12.41 3.86
C GLN A 96 -3.41 10.99 3.52
N GLN A 97 -3.02 10.02 4.32
CA GLN A 97 -3.26 8.60 4.05
C GLN A 97 -4.75 8.19 4.06
N SER A 98 -5.56 8.71 4.99
CA SER A 98 -7.00 8.36 5.05
C SER A 98 -7.75 8.86 3.82
N ARG A 99 -7.36 10.04 3.33
CA ARG A 99 -7.93 10.59 2.10
C ARG A 99 -7.48 9.81 0.88
N TYR A 100 -6.24 9.40 0.85
CA TYR A 100 -5.73 8.52 -0.21
C TYR A 100 -6.52 7.22 -0.30
N ALA A 101 -6.78 6.55 0.82
CA ALA A 101 -7.60 5.35 0.86
C ALA A 101 -9.01 5.62 0.33
N ARG A 102 -9.65 6.70 0.78
CA ARG A 102 -11.01 7.03 0.39
C ARG A 102 -11.17 7.38 -1.10
N ILE A 103 -10.28 8.17 -1.69
CA ILE A 103 -10.34 8.42 -3.15
C ILE A 103 -10.07 7.15 -3.96
N THR A 104 -9.29 6.23 -3.40
CA THR A 104 -9.07 4.91 -4.01
C THR A 104 -10.34 4.08 -3.96
N GLU A 105 -11.06 4.08 -2.85
CA GLU A 105 -12.36 3.45 -2.71
C GLU A 105 -13.38 4.01 -3.71
N GLN A 106 -13.57 5.33 -3.74
CA GLN A 106 -14.49 6.00 -4.68
C GLN A 106 -14.16 5.68 -6.14
N MET A 107 -12.88 5.73 -6.50
CA MET A 107 -12.44 5.34 -7.85
C MET A 107 -12.77 3.88 -8.15
N SER A 108 -12.58 2.98 -7.17
CA SER A 108 -12.90 1.55 -7.31
C SER A 108 -14.39 1.34 -7.55
N GLU A 109 -15.26 2.00 -6.79
CA GLU A 109 -16.71 1.94 -6.94
C GLU A 109 -17.16 2.38 -8.35
N VAL A 110 -16.62 3.49 -8.84
CA VAL A 110 -16.89 4.00 -10.19
C VAL A 110 -16.41 3.01 -11.26
N LEU A 111 -15.21 2.45 -11.09
CA LEU A 111 -14.69 1.45 -12.02
C LEU A 111 -15.53 0.17 -12.01
N ILE A 112 -15.99 -0.28 -10.82
CA ILE A 112 -16.90 -1.43 -10.68
C ILE A 112 -18.22 -1.15 -11.39
N ALA A 113 -18.82 0.02 -11.19
CA ALA A 113 -20.08 0.40 -11.84
C ALA A 113 -19.95 0.45 -13.37
N ARG A 114 -18.81 0.90 -13.89
CA ARG A 114 -18.56 1.06 -15.34
C ARG A 114 -18.13 -0.22 -16.06
N TYR A 115 -17.29 -1.00 -15.44
CA TYR A 115 -16.60 -2.12 -16.10
C TYR A 115 -16.96 -3.49 -15.50
N GLY A 116 -17.75 -3.52 -14.41
CA GLY A 116 -18.07 -4.73 -13.65
C GLY A 116 -16.97 -5.10 -12.65
N ALA A 117 -17.36 -5.71 -11.55
CA ALA A 117 -16.47 -6.06 -10.42
C ALA A 117 -15.29 -6.96 -10.82
N THR A 118 -15.41 -7.65 -11.93
CA THR A 118 -14.46 -8.65 -12.42
C THR A 118 -13.51 -8.11 -13.48
N SER A 119 -13.57 -6.82 -13.75
CA SER A 119 -12.73 -6.20 -14.78
C SER A 119 -11.25 -6.16 -14.37
N TRP A 120 -10.37 -6.47 -15.31
CA TRP A 120 -8.93 -6.34 -15.12
C TRP A 120 -8.50 -4.91 -14.72
N ARG A 121 -9.29 -3.89 -15.11
CA ARG A 121 -9.02 -2.49 -14.79
C ARG A 121 -9.08 -2.22 -13.30
N ILE A 122 -10.02 -2.84 -12.58
CA ILE A 122 -10.15 -2.69 -11.13
C ILE A 122 -8.96 -3.34 -10.43
N ARG A 123 -8.63 -4.56 -10.85
CA ARG A 123 -7.47 -5.28 -10.34
C ARG A 123 -6.18 -4.49 -10.52
N ASP A 124 -5.92 -4.03 -11.73
CA ASP A 124 -4.73 -3.24 -12.07
C ASP A 124 -4.65 -1.96 -11.25
N PHE A 125 -5.76 -1.23 -11.15
CA PHE A 125 -5.87 -0.03 -10.33
C PHE A 125 -5.60 -0.29 -8.84
N LEU A 126 -6.24 -1.29 -8.24
CA LEU A 126 -6.06 -1.60 -6.82
C LEU A 126 -4.64 -2.07 -6.51
N GLN A 127 -4.04 -2.87 -7.37
CA GLN A 127 -2.62 -3.26 -7.23
C GLN A 127 -1.70 -2.05 -7.29
N TYR A 128 -1.95 -1.15 -8.24
CA TYR A 128 -1.18 0.08 -8.37
C TYR A 128 -1.29 0.95 -7.10
N ALA A 129 -2.51 1.17 -6.62
CA ALA A 129 -2.77 1.94 -5.40
C ALA A 129 -2.11 1.30 -4.16
N TYR A 130 -2.20 -0.02 -4.02
CA TYR A 130 -1.55 -0.74 -2.93
C TYR A 130 -0.02 -0.59 -2.95
N ARG A 131 0.60 -0.76 -4.13
CA ARG A 131 2.05 -0.59 -4.30
C ARG A 131 2.51 0.83 -3.98
N ALA A 132 1.72 1.83 -4.38
CA ALA A 132 2.01 3.23 -4.08
C ALA A 132 1.90 3.51 -2.57
N ALA A 133 0.85 3.03 -1.90
CA ALA A 133 0.70 3.13 -0.45
C ALA A 133 1.84 2.43 0.32
N LYS A 134 2.31 1.29 -0.19
CA LYS A 134 3.46 0.56 0.37
C LYS A 134 4.76 1.36 0.27
N LYS A 135 5.01 2.02 -0.87
CA LYS A 135 6.22 2.84 -1.09
C LYS A 135 6.26 4.09 -0.21
N THR A 136 5.11 4.63 0.15
CA THR A 136 4.99 5.87 0.94
C THR A 136 4.80 5.62 2.44
N ASP A 137 4.82 4.35 2.87
CA ASP A 137 4.54 3.91 4.25
C ASP A 137 3.16 4.35 4.77
N PHE A 138 2.19 4.45 3.90
CA PHE A 138 0.80 4.70 4.26
C PHE A 138 0.15 3.44 4.82
N LYS A 139 0.43 3.14 6.09
CA LYS A 139 0.06 1.88 6.73
C LYS A 139 -1.46 1.66 6.76
N GLN A 140 -2.22 2.68 7.16
CA GLN A 140 -3.67 2.60 7.23
C GLN A 140 -4.30 2.46 5.84
N ALA A 141 -3.90 3.30 4.88
CA ALA A 141 -4.38 3.20 3.51
C ALA A 141 -4.05 1.83 2.87
N ARG A 142 -2.87 1.29 3.18
CA ARG A 142 -2.48 -0.04 2.71
C ARG A 142 -3.37 -1.14 3.26
N LEU A 143 -3.79 -1.05 4.55
CA LEU A 143 -4.75 -1.99 5.14
C LEU A 143 -6.10 -1.92 4.42
N GLU A 144 -6.67 -0.74 4.27
CA GLU A 144 -7.98 -0.52 3.64
C GLU A 144 -7.97 -0.99 2.17
N ILE A 145 -6.91 -0.69 1.42
CA ILE A 145 -6.77 -1.17 0.04
C ILE A 145 -6.58 -2.69 -0.02
N ALA A 146 -5.84 -3.28 0.92
CA ALA A 146 -5.72 -4.73 1.01
C ALA A 146 -7.06 -5.41 1.28
N GLU A 147 -7.93 -4.81 2.12
CA GLU A 147 -9.30 -5.27 2.33
C GLU A 147 -10.12 -5.22 1.05
N MET A 148 -10.05 -4.13 0.28
CA MET A 148 -10.73 -4.02 -1.02
C MET A 148 -10.26 -5.10 -2.00
N ILE A 149 -8.94 -5.35 -2.07
CA ILE A 149 -8.37 -6.40 -2.92
C ILE A 149 -8.91 -7.77 -2.49
N VAL A 150 -8.86 -8.10 -1.21
CA VAL A 150 -9.33 -9.39 -0.68
C VAL A 150 -10.84 -9.54 -0.85
N ALA A 151 -11.63 -8.49 -0.62
CA ALA A 151 -13.07 -8.49 -0.84
C ALA A 151 -13.43 -8.77 -2.31
N SER A 152 -12.65 -8.26 -3.26
CA SER A 152 -12.84 -8.54 -4.69
C SER A 152 -12.62 -10.01 -5.06
N LEU A 153 -11.90 -10.79 -4.23
CA LEU A 153 -11.64 -12.22 -4.44
C LEU A 153 -12.79 -13.11 -3.95
N THR A 154 -13.61 -12.61 -3.05
CA THR A 154 -14.72 -13.40 -2.44
C THR A 154 -15.95 -13.49 -3.35
N THR A 155 -15.97 -12.76 -4.45
CA THR A 155 -16.98 -12.95 -5.49
C THR A 155 -16.78 -14.31 -6.16
N ARG A 156 -17.87 -15.01 -6.50
CA ARG A 156 -17.92 -16.39 -7.02
C ARG A 156 -16.89 -16.69 -8.13
N ASP A 157 -16.48 -15.67 -8.86
CA ASP A 157 -15.49 -15.73 -9.95
C ASP A 157 -14.15 -15.05 -9.61
N GLY A 158 -14.03 -14.44 -8.44
CA GLY A 158 -12.92 -13.54 -8.10
C GLY A 158 -11.55 -14.24 -8.05
N LEU A 159 -11.48 -15.45 -7.50
CA LEU A 159 -10.22 -16.20 -7.43
C LEU A 159 -9.69 -16.65 -8.80
N HIS A 160 -10.58 -16.91 -9.76
CA HIS A 160 -10.18 -17.31 -11.12
C HIS A 160 -9.74 -16.13 -11.99
N GLN A 161 -10.08 -14.92 -11.59
CA GLN A 161 -9.81 -13.71 -12.37
C GLN A 161 -8.51 -13.00 -11.96
N TRP A 162 -8.13 -13.11 -10.69
CA TRP A 162 -6.76 -12.84 -10.29
C TRP A 162 -5.91 -13.98 -10.85
N GLY A 163 -5.33 -13.79 -12.00
CA GLY A 163 -4.50 -14.80 -12.64
C GLY A 163 -3.42 -15.28 -11.67
N ASP A 164 -2.91 -16.47 -11.91
CA ASP A 164 -1.86 -17.05 -11.06
C ASP A 164 -0.63 -16.12 -10.91
N THR A 165 -0.47 -15.18 -11.86
CA THR A 165 0.55 -14.13 -11.81
C THR A 165 0.36 -13.15 -10.66
N ASP A 166 -0.87 -12.92 -10.23
CA ASP A 166 -1.23 -11.89 -9.26
C ASP A 166 -1.36 -12.45 -7.83
N LYS A 167 -1.43 -13.77 -7.69
CA LYS A 167 -1.58 -14.43 -6.38
C LYS A 167 -0.47 -14.10 -5.39
N ALA A 168 0.73 -13.80 -5.86
CA ALA A 168 1.81 -13.34 -4.97
C ALA A 168 1.49 -11.98 -4.32
N GLU A 169 0.83 -11.08 -5.03
CA GLU A 169 0.42 -9.78 -4.49
C GLU A 169 -0.80 -9.90 -3.58
N VAL A 170 -1.73 -10.79 -3.93
CA VAL A 170 -2.82 -11.17 -3.03
C VAL A 170 -2.27 -11.73 -1.71
N ALA A 171 -1.26 -12.57 -1.76
CA ALA A 171 -0.59 -13.09 -0.56
C ALA A 171 0.03 -11.97 0.29
N GLU A 172 0.64 -10.95 -0.34
CA GLU A 172 1.13 -9.77 0.38
C GLU A 172 -0.02 -8.99 1.06
N CYS A 173 -1.17 -8.85 0.40
CA CYS A 173 -2.36 -8.21 0.99
C CYS A 173 -2.89 -9.03 2.17
N LEU A 174 -3.05 -10.34 2.03
CA LEU A 174 -3.49 -11.24 3.10
C LEU A 174 -2.54 -11.18 4.29
N LEU A 175 -1.23 -11.14 4.03
CA LEU A 175 -0.23 -10.98 5.09
C LEU A 175 -0.33 -9.63 5.80
N THR A 176 -0.65 -8.57 5.07
CA THR A 176 -0.91 -7.24 5.63
C THR A 176 -2.12 -7.27 6.56
N LEU A 177 -3.14 -8.07 6.25
CA LEU A 177 -4.33 -8.29 7.06
C LEU A 177 -4.15 -9.37 8.16
N SER A 178 -2.92 -9.81 8.40
CA SER A 178 -2.59 -10.87 9.38
C SER A 178 -3.23 -12.24 9.10
N LYS A 179 -3.60 -12.51 7.84
CA LYS A 179 -4.16 -13.78 7.37
C LYS A 179 -3.05 -14.69 6.82
N GLN A 180 -2.17 -15.15 7.71
CA GLN A 180 -0.92 -15.84 7.32
C GLN A 180 -1.16 -17.16 6.59
N GLU A 181 -2.12 -17.99 7.03
CA GLU A 181 -2.40 -19.28 6.41
C GLU A 181 -2.95 -19.13 4.99
N GLU A 182 -3.90 -18.19 4.80
CA GLU A 182 -4.44 -17.85 3.49
C GLU A 182 -3.35 -17.28 2.59
N ALA A 183 -2.49 -16.41 3.12
CA ALA A 183 -1.36 -15.83 2.40
C ALA A 183 -0.37 -16.92 1.95
N LEU A 184 -0.04 -17.88 2.82
CA LEU A 184 0.86 -18.97 2.48
C LEU A 184 0.27 -19.84 1.37
N SER A 185 -1.01 -20.20 1.46
CA SER A 185 -1.70 -20.98 0.42
C SER A 185 -1.68 -20.25 -0.95
N CYS A 186 -1.96 -18.94 -0.96
CA CYS A 186 -1.91 -18.15 -2.19
C CYS A 186 -0.52 -18.09 -2.81
N VAL A 187 0.52 -17.87 -2.00
CA VAL A 187 1.88 -17.76 -2.54
C VAL A 187 2.43 -19.10 -3.01
N GLU A 188 2.05 -20.22 -2.35
CA GLU A 188 2.41 -21.58 -2.81
C GLU A 188 1.80 -21.88 -4.18
N GLN A 189 0.56 -21.52 -4.42
CA GLN A 189 -0.08 -21.64 -5.73
C GLN A 189 0.63 -20.79 -6.79
N ALA A 190 0.95 -19.53 -6.47
CA ALA A 190 1.70 -18.65 -7.37
C ALA A 190 3.09 -19.20 -7.69
N TRP A 191 3.75 -19.81 -6.71
CA TRP A 191 5.05 -20.43 -6.88
C TRP A 191 4.99 -21.67 -7.79
N ALA A 192 4.05 -22.57 -7.54
CA ALA A 192 3.84 -23.75 -8.38
C ALA A 192 3.58 -23.35 -9.85
N TYR A 193 2.76 -22.33 -10.06
CA TYR A 193 2.49 -21.81 -11.40
C TYR A 193 3.75 -21.21 -12.05
N ALA A 194 4.51 -20.38 -11.34
CA ALA A 194 5.73 -19.78 -11.84
C ALA A 194 6.81 -20.83 -12.20
N LEU A 195 6.86 -21.95 -11.47
CA LEU A 195 7.72 -23.09 -11.81
C LEU A 195 7.27 -23.79 -13.08
N ALA A 196 5.96 -24.00 -13.24
CA ALA A 196 5.40 -24.62 -14.45
C ALA A 196 5.63 -23.78 -15.70
N ASP A 197 5.58 -22.47 -15.56
CA ASP A 197 5.77 -21.48 -16.65
C ASP A 197 7.25 -21.12 -16.88
N ALA A 198 8.17 -21.79 -16.17
CA ALA A 198 9.61 -21.52 -16.21
C ALA A 198 10.01 -20.06 -15.91
N ASP A 199 9.14 -19.30 -15.20
CA ASP A 199 9.39 -17.93 -14.78
C ASP A 199 10.22 -17.90 -13.49
N SER A 200 11.52 -18.10 -13.65
CA SER A 200 12.45 -18.14 -12.51
C SER A 200 12.41 -16.88 -11.61
N PRO A 201 12.38 -15.64 -12.13
CA PRO A 201 12.29 -14.45 -11.27
C PRO A 201 11.04 -14.42 -10.40
N ARG A 202 9.90 -14.84 -10.96
CA ARG A 202 8.64 -14.91 -10.21
C ARG A 202 8.69 -16.04 -9.18
N ALA A 203 9.18 -17.22 -9.57
CA ALA A 203 9.34 -18.35 -8.66
C ALA A 203 10.19 -17.99 -7.44
N TYR A 204 11.30 -17.23 -7.62
CA TYR A 204 12.11 -16.76 -6.50
C TYR A 204 11.36 -15.79 -5.59
N ARG A 205 10.63 -14.85 -6.17
CA ARG A 205 9.84 -13.90 -5.38
C ARG A 205 8.78 -14.62 -4.55
N CYS A 206 8.08 -15.58 -5.15
CA CYS A 206 7.08 -16.38 -4.45
C CYS A 206 7.71 -17.24 -3.34
N ALA A 207 8.80 -17.95 -3.62
CA ALA A 207 9.47 -18.77 -2.62
C ALA A 207 10.06 -17.94 -1.47
N THR A 208 10.61 -16.74 -1.76
CA THR A 208 11.08 -15.82 -0.72
C THR A 208 9.93 -15.35 0.16
N LEU A 209 8.81 -14.95 -0.43
CA LEU A 209 7.63 -14.53 0.31
C LEU A 209 7.03 -15.68 1.15
N ALA A 210 6.97 -16.90 0.62
CA ALA A 210 6.54 -18.08 1.36
C ALA A 210 7.43 -18.35 2.58
N GLY A 211 8.74 -18.22 2.40
CA GLY A 211 9.70 -18.33 3.51
C GLY A 211 9.49 -17.25 4.57
N ASP A 212 9.27 -16.00 4.16
CA ASP A 212 9.00 -14.90 5.10
C ASP A 212 7.67 -15.08 5.85
N ILE A 213 6.64 -15.63 5.22
CA ILE A 213 5.38 -15.99 5.87
C ILE A 213 5.62 -17.13 6.89
N ALA A 214 6.31 -18.20 6.48
CA ALA A 214 6.62 -19.32 7.36
C ALA A 214 7.45 -18.89 8.59
N MET A 215 8.40 -17.96 8.43
CA MET A 215 9.11 -17.36 9.56
C MET A 215 8.17 -16.66 10.54
N ARG A 216 7.22 -15.89 10.05
CA ARG A 216 6.25 -15.16 10.90
C ARG A 216 5.27 -16.07 11.61
N THR A 217 4.96 -17.22 11.04
CA THR A 217 4.11 -18.25 11.68
C THR A 217 4.87 -19.19 12.61
N GLY A 218 6.21 -19.06 12.68
CA GLY A 218 7.06 -19.92 13.49
C GLY A 218 7.35 -21.29 12.86
N ASP A 219 6.96 -21.50 11.59
CA ASP A 219 7.28 -22.72 10.86
C ASP A 219 8.69 -22.61 10.24
N PHE A 220 9.69 -22.62 11.11
CA PHE A 220 11.08 -22.49 10.73
C PHE A 220 11.57 -23.59 9.77
N PRO A 221 11.19 -24.89 9.94
CA PRO A 221 11.57 -25.91 8.98
C PRO A 221 11.08 -25.62 7.57
N LYS A 222 9.84 -25.17 7.43
CA LYS A 222 9.24 -24.81 6.14
C LYS A 222 9.91 -23.58 5.54
N ALA A 223 10.20 -22.57 6.36
CA ALA A 223 10.94 -21.36 5.94
C ALA A 223 12.32 -21.73 5.38
N ALA A 224 13.05 -22.64 6.06
CA ALA A 224 14.36 -23.10 5.60
C ALA A 224 14.30 -23.74 4.22
N ILE A 225 13.29 -24.56 3.95
CA ILE A 225 13.10 -25.22 2.65
C ILE A 225 12.95 -24.16 1.54
N TYR A 226 12.08 -23.18 1.72
CA TYR A 226 11.87 -22.13 0.73
C TYR A 226 13.14 -21.31 0.47
N PHE A 227 13.82 -20.87 1.53
CA PHE A 227 15.05 -20.08 1.38
C PHE A 227 16.18 -20.89 0.73
N GLN A 228 16.29 -22.19 1.01
CA GLN A 228 17.28 -23.07 0.38
C GLN A 228 17.03 -23.20 -1.14
N VAL A 229 15.78 -23.37 -1.56
CA VAL A 229 15.42 -23.41 -2.99
C VAL A 229 15.86 -22.14 -3.70
N VAL A 230 15.54 -20.98 -3.12
CA VAL A 230 15.95 -19.68 -3.69
C VAL A 230 17.46 -19.55 -3.72
N LEU A 231 18.15 -19.93 -2.64
CA LEU A 231 19.60 -19.86 -2.54
C LEU A 231 20.30 -20.72 -3.61
N GLN A 232 19.83 -21.94 -3.84
CA GLN A 232 20.38 -22.83 -4.86
C GLN A 232 20.31 -22.21 -6.26
N GLU A 233 19.23 -21.51 -6.58
CA GLU A 233 19.08 -20.85 -7.86
C GLU A 233 19.95 -19.59 -7.98
N LEU A 234 19.98 -18.74 -6.96
CA LEU A 234 20.80 -17.53 -6.96
C LEU A 234 22.30 -17.82 -7.03
N THR A 235 22.77 -18.94 -6.47
CA THR A 235 24.15 -19.36 -6.51
C THR A 235 24.63 -19.81 -7.89
N LYS A 236 23.73 -20.05 -8.84
CA LYS A 236 24.09 -20.27 -10.24
C LYS A 236 24.74 -19.03 -10.90
N ARG A 237 24.45 -17.82 -10.36
CA ARG A 237 25.05 -16.55 -10.82
C ARG A 237 25.49 -15.70 -9.61
N PRO A 238 26.52 -16.13 -8.86
CA PRO A 238 26.82 -15.56 -7.54
C PRO A 238 27.23 -14.09 -7.58
N ARG A 239 27.96 -13.65 -8.61
CA ARG A 239 28.38 -12.24 -8.72
C ARG A 239 27.21 -11.28 -8.93
N ALA A 240 26.21 -11.68 -9.74
CA ALA A 240 25.04 -10.86 -10.00
C ALA A 240 24.07 -10.83 -8.80
N ASN A 241 24.13 -11.83 -7.94
CA ASN A 241 23.17 -12.04 -6.85
C ASN A 241 23.79 -11.92 -5.45
N ALA A 242 24.99 -11.36 -5.32
CA ALA A 242 25.77 -11.36 -4.06
C ALA A 242 24.99 -10.82 -2.85
N GLN A 243 24.27 -9.70 -3.02
CA GLN A 243 23.47 -9.09 -1.95
C GLN A 243 22.27 -9.96 -1.58
N ALA A 244 21.57 -10.54 -2.57
CA ALA A 244 20.43 -11.41 -2.33
C ALA A 244 20.86 -12.70 -1.61
N ILE A 245 21.99 -13.27 -1.98
CA ILE A 245 22.59 -14.44 -1.33
C ILE A 245 22.95 -14.12 0.12
N ALA A 246 23.57 -12.97 0.38
CA ALA A 246 23.91 -12.56 1.74
C ALA A 246 22.65 -12.41 2.62
N ASN A 247 21.61 -11.77 2.11
CA ASN A 247 20.33 -11.61 2.82
C ASN A 247 19.67 -12.96 3.13
N LEU A 248 19.67 -13.90 2.18
CA LEU A 248 19.10 -15.23 2.40
C LEU A 248 19.91 -16.06 3.41
N ASN A 249 21.23 -15.96 3.37
CA ASN A 249 22.07 -16.64 4.37
C ASN A 249 21.82 -16.09 5.79
N ALA A 250 21.59 -14.78 5.94
CA ALA A 250 21.19 -14.20 7.21
C ALA A 250 19.85 -14.80 7.70
N LYS A 251 18.82 -14.83 6.85
CA LYS A 251 17.51 -15.44 7.18
C LYS A 251 17.64 -16.93 7.53
N LEU A 252 18.47 -17.68 6.81
CA LEU A 252 18.74 -19.10 7.14
C LEU A 252 19.49 -19.25 8.47
N GLY A 253 20.31 -18.27 8.85
CA GLY A 253 20.93 -18.22 10.18
C GLY A 253 19.88 -18.06 11.29
N GLU A 254 18.90 -17.20 11.10
CA GLU A 254 17.79 -16.99 12.05
C GLU A 254 16.90 -18.24 12.23
N VAL A 255 16.74 -19.03 11.16
CA VAL A 255 15.92 -20.27 11.18
C VAL A 255 16.60 -21.41 11.95
N ARG A 256 17.92 -21.41 12.09
CA ARG A 256 18.69 -22.50 12.70
C ARG A 256 18.86 -22.37 14.21
N VAL A 257 18.42 -21.29 14.81
CA VAL A 257 18.48 -21.01 16.23
C VAL A 257 17.24 -21.51 16.94
#